data_11f303404d7d1851bb8c958620b77096
#
_entry.id   11f303404d7d1851bb8c958620b77096
#
_cell.length_a   1.000
_cell.length_b   1.000
_cell.length_c   1.000
_cell.angle_alpha   90.00
_cell.angle_beta   90.00
_cell.angle_gamma   90.00
#
_symmetry.space_group_name_H-M   'P 1'
#
loop_
_entity.id
_entity.type
_entity.pdbx_description
1 polymer ?
#
loop_
_entity_poly.entity_id
_entity_poly.type
_entity_poly.pdbx_seq_one_letter_code
_entity_poly.pdbx_strand_id
1 'polypeptide(L)'
;IIRMEIKRAMRGFKDVTPTEAVQLINKQDAIMLDVRESNELSQGSIRDSKHLALSVLKQRVDELKTHAEKPIIAYCKTGNRSSAACEILKKNNFTNVMSLKGGIEGWKTANLPMVK
;
A
#
# COMPACT_ATOMS: atom_id res chain seq x y z
N ILE A 1 -15.31 -13.88 14.41
CA ILE A 1 -15.66 -12.74 13.55
C ILE A 1 -15.42 -11.43 14.29
N ILE A 2 -16.00 -11.28 15.46
CA ILE A 2 -15.80 -10.07 16.29
C ILE A 2 -14.33 -9.90 16.64
N ARG A 3 -13.64 -10.99 16.93
CA ARG A 3 -12.22 -10.95 17.26
C ARG A 3 -11.37 -10.45 16.10
N MET A 4 -11.73 -10.83 14.86
CA MET A 4 -11.01 -10.36 13.68
C MET A 4 -11.21 -8.86 13.45
N GLU A 5 -12.42 -8.38 13.63
CA GLU A 5 -12.73 -6.97 13.48
C GLU A 5 -12.00 -6.11 14.51
N ILE A 6 -11.95 -6.55 15.75
CA ILE A 6 -11.21 -5.87 16.80
C ILE A 6 -9.72 -5.81 16.46
N LYS A 7 -9.17 -6.93 15.98
CA LYS A 7 -7.77 -7.00 15.61
C LYS A 7 -7.45 -6.05 14.47
N ARG A 8 -8.33 -5.94 13.47
CA ARG A 8 -8.16 -4.99 12.36
C ARG A 8 -8.19 -3.55 12.86
N ALA A 9 -9.14 -3.22 13.72
CA ALA A 9 -9.24 -1.89 14.30
C ALA A 9 -7.97 -1.53 15.07
N MET A 10 -7.40 -2.51 15.80
CA MET A 10 -6.19 -2.30 16.60
C MET A 10 -4.96 -2.04 15.75
N ARG A 11 -4.91 -2.53 14.51
CA ARG A 11 -3.77 -2.27 13.62
C ARG A 11 -3.74 -0.82 13.14
N GLY A 12 -4.88 -0.11 13.19
CA GLY A 12 -4.95 1.28 12.79
C GLY A 12 -4.93 1.51 11.29
N PHE A 13 -5.12 0.49 10.48
CA PHE A 13 -5.24 0.58 9.03
C PHE A 13 -6.19 -0.49 8.52
N LYS A 14 -6.63 -0.35 7.29
CA LYS A 14 -7.57 -1.31 6.70
C LYS A 14 -7.05 -1.78 5.34
N ASP A 15 -7.64 -2.86 4.85
CA ASP A 15 -7.41 -3.33 3.49
C ASP A 15 -8.39 -2.65 2.55
N VAL A 16 -7.95 -2.37 1.34
CA VAL A 16 -8.83 -1.86 0.28
C VAL A 16 -8.74 -2.77 -0.93
N THR A 17 -9.86 -2.94 -1.62
CA THR A 17 -9.90 -3.72 -2.85
C THR A 17 -9.27 -2.91 -3.99
N PRO A 18 -8.88 -3.56 -5.10
CA PRO A 18 -8.41 -2.81 -6.27
C PRO A 18 -9.39 -1.74 -6.74
N THR A 19 -10.69 -2.03 -6.75
CA THR A 19 -11.71 -1.06 -7.14
C THR A 19 -11.73 0.14 -6.19
N GLU A 20 -11.68 -0.11 -4.90
CA GLU A 20 -11.62 0.97 -3.90
C GLU A 20 -10.35 1.81 -4.06
N ALA A 21 -9.23 1.15 -4.36
CA ALA A 21 -7.97 1.84 -4.59
C ALA A 21 -8.05 2.80 -5.77
N VAL A 22 -8.65 2.36 -6.88
CA VAL A 22 -8.85 3.21 -8.06
C VAL A 22 -9.68 4.45 -7.69
N GLN A 23 -10.74 4.25 -6.91
CA GLN A 23 -11.58 5.37 -6.48
C GLN A 23 -10.81 6.37 -5.62
N LEU A 24 -9.96 5.87 -4.72
CA LEU A 24 -9.14 6.74 -3.88
C LEU A 24 -8.10 7.52 -4.70
N ILE A 25 -7.50 6.87 -5.69
CA ILE A 25 -6.57 7.54 -6.60
C ILE A 25 -7.29 8.68 -7.34
N ASN A 26 -8.47 8.40 -7.87
CA ASN A 26 -9.19 9.36 -8.70
C ASN A 26 -9.81 10.50 -7.88
N LYS A 27 -10.30 10.22 -6.69
CA LYS A 27 -11.03 11.21 -5.88
C LYS A 27 -10.20 11.91 -4.84
N GLN A 28 -9.16 11.27 -4.32
CA GLN A 28 -8.37 11.81 -3.23
C GLN A 28 -6.88 11.84 -3.52
N ASP A 29 -6.49 11.59 -4.75
CA ASP A 29 -5.10 11.65 -5.17
C ASP A 29 -4.22 10.69 -4.35
N ALA A 30 -4.74 9.50 -4.07
CA ALA A 30 -4.02 8.50 -3.27
C ALA A 30 -2.70 8.11 -3.92
N ILE A 31 -1.71 7.84 -3.08
CA ILE A 31 -0.38 7.41 -3.49
C ILE A 31 -0.32 5.89 -3.42
N MET A 32 0.09 5.24 -4.50
CA MET A 32 0.37 3.81 -4.49
C MET A 32 1.83 3.63 -4.09
N LEU A 33 2.07 2.88 -3.03
CA LEU A 33 3.41 2.64 -2.50
C LEU A 33 3.78 1.18 -2.70
N ASP A 34 4.74 0.93 -3.58
CA ASP A 34 5.24 -0.42 -3.85
C ASP A 34 6.34 -0.74 -2.84
N VAL A 35 6.08 -1.73 -1.98
CA VAL A 35 7.04 -2.12 -0.95
C VAL A 35 7.74 -3.44 -1.27
N ARG A 36 7.64 -3.90 -2.54
CA ARG A 36 8.37 -5.08 -2.99
C ARG A 36 9.86 -4.76 -3.11
N GLU A 37 10.68 -5.79 -3.23
CA GLU A 37 12.10 -5.58 -3.47
C GLU A 37 12.34 -5.21 -4.93
N SER A 38 13.48 -4.56 -5.19
CA SER A 38 13.78 -4.03 -6.52
C SER A 38 13.75 -5.07 -7.62
N ASN A 39 14.18 -6.30 -7.33
CA ASN A 39 14.21 -7.37 -8.32
C ASN A 39 12.82 -7.85 -8.75
N GLU A 40 11.79 -7.48 -8.00
CA GLU A 40 10.41 -7.84 -8.37
C GLU A 40 9.78 -6.86 -9.37
N LEU A 41 10.37 -5.68 -9.52
CA LEU A 41 9.77 -4.63 -10.33
C LEU A 41 9.80 -4.91 -11.83
N SER A 42 10.70 -5.78 -12.30
CA SER A 42 10.79 -6.14 -13.71
C SER A 42 9.52 -6.81 -14.24
N GLN A 43 8.71 -7.37 -13.34
CA GLN A 43 7.44 -8.01 -13.70
C GLN A 43 6.32 -7.00 -13.94
N GLY A 44 6.59 -5.72 -13.73
CA GLY A 44 5.60 -4.66 -13.86
C GLY A 44 5.19 -4.09 -12.52
N SER A 45 4.58 -2.92 -12.55
CA SER A 45 4.11 -2.23 -11.35
C SER A 45 2.84 -1.46 -11.66
N ILE A 46 2.17 -0.96 -10.61
CA ILE A 46 1.01 -0.11 -10.79
C ILE A 46 1.50 1.27 -11.24
N ARG A 47 0.80 1.87 -12.20
CA ARG A 47 1.19 3.15 -12.76
C ARG A 47 1.34 4.23 -11.69
N ASP A 48 2.37 5.05 -11.83
CA ASP A 48 2.67 6.17 -10.93
C ASP A 48 2.97 5.75 -9.48
N SER A 49 3.30 4.48 -9.26
CA SER A 49 3.71 4.02 -7.93
C SER A 49 5.02 4.65 -7.52
N LYS A 50 5.12 4.94 -6.21
CA LYS A 50 6.41 5.19 -5.59
C LYS A 50 6.96 3.88 -5.08
N HIS A 51 8.26 3.70 -5.16
CA HIS A 51 8.90 2.46 -4.70
C HIS A 51 9.77 2.72 -3.48
N LEU A 52 9.45 2.05 -2.39
CA LEU A 52 10.30 1.98 -1.20
C LEU A 52 10.17 0.57 -0.63
N ALA A 53 11.16 -0.27 -0.90
CA ALA A 53 11.15 -1.65 -0.43
C ALA A 53 10.96 -1.70 1.08
N LEU A 54 10.23 -2.70 1.56
CA LEU A 54 9.98 -2.87 2.98
C LEU A 54 11.29 -2.91 3.78
N SER A 55 12.32 -3.52 3.22
CA SER A 55 13.63 -3.66 3.88
C SER A 55 14.30 -2.34 4.20
N VAL A 56 13.94 -1.25 3.50
CA VAL A 56 14.55 0.07 3.73
C VAL A 56 13.51 1.10 4.18
N LEU A 57 12.27 0.72 4.30
CA LEU A 57 11.19 1.67 4.58
C LEU A 57 11.41 2.45 5.88
N LYS A 58 11.83 1.78 6.93
CA LYS A 58 12.08 2.43 8.22
C LYS A 58 13.09 3.57 8.11
N GLN A 59 14.16 3.34 7.36
CA GLN A 59 15.24 4.33 7.22
C GLN A 59 14.84 5.46 6.27
N ARG A 60 13.91 5.20 5.36
CA ARG A 60 13.59 6.15 4.29
C ARG A 60 12.17 6.70 4.36
N VAL A 61 11.48 6.47 5.45
CA VAL A 61 10.07 6.89 5.61
C VAL A 61 9.91 8.40 5.46
N ASP A 62 10.95 9.18 5.77
CA ASP A 62 10.90 10.63 5.64
C ASP A 62 10.68 11.08 4.20
N GLU A 63 11.04 10.26 3.22
CA GLU A 63 10.79 10.58 1.81
C GLU A 63 9.30 10.66 1.47
N LEU A 64 8.45 10.09 2.33
CA LEU A 64 7.01 10.08 2.13
C LEU A 64 6.29 11.19 2.88
N LYS A 65 7.00 12.00 3.67
CA LYS A 65 6.36 13.00 4.54
C LYS A 65 5.60 14.09 3.77
N THR A 66 6.03 14.39 2.55
CA THR A 66 5.32 15.36 1.71
C THR A 66 3.94 14.84 1.29
N HIS A 67 3.69 13.55 1.43
CA HIS A 67 2.41 12.93 1.08
C HIS A 67 1.60 12.51 2.30
N ALA A 68 1.99 12.95 3.50
CA ALA A 68 1.39 12.46 4.74
C ALA A 68 -0.11 12.72 4.87
N GLU A 69 -0.61 13.72 4.16
CA GLU A 69 -2.04 14.06 4.19
C GLU A 69 -2.86 13.34 3.13
N LYS A 70 -2.22 12.67 2.19
CA LYS A 70 -2.90 11.91 1.16
C LYS A 70 -3.08 10.46 1.61
N PRO A 71 -4.10 9.76 1.10
CA PRO A 71 -4.18 8.32 1.35
C PRO A 71 -2.96 7.64 0.74
N ILE A 72 -2.33 6.75 1.52
CA ILE A 72 -1.21 5.94 1.03
C ILE A 72 -1.66 4.49 1.02
N ILE A 73 -1.62 3.89 -0.16
CA ILE A 73 -2.02 2.50 -0.33
C ILE A 73 -0.76 1.69 -0.62
N ALA A 74 -0.29 0.95 0.38
CA ALA A 74 0.88 0.10 0.24
C ALA A 74 0.49 -1.20 -0.45
N TYR A 75 1.35 -1.70 -1.34
CA TYR A 75 1.12 -3.00 -1.93
C TYR A 75 2.41 -3.79 -2.07
N CYS A 76 2.26 -5.10 -2.05
CA CYS A 76 3.32 -6.04 -2.30
C CYS A 76 2.79 -7.09 -3.28
N LYS A 77 3.33 -8.29 -3.27
CA LYS A 77 2.83 -9.32 -4.18
C LYS A 77 1.42 -9.77 -3.81
N THR A 78 1.18 -10.12 -2.54
CA THR A 78 -0.09 -10.71 -2.09
C THR A 78 -0.74 -10.02 -0.90
N GLY A 79 -0.03 -9.15 -0.17
CA GLY A 79 -0.60 -8.39 0.94
C GLY A 79 0.14 -8.48 2.27
N ASN A 80 1.04 -9.43 2.44
CA ASN A 80 1.71 -9.62 3.74
C ASN A 80 2.71 -8.51 4.06
N ARG A 81 3.58 -8.19 3.11
CA ARG A 81 4.58 -7.15 3.32
C ARG A 81 3.95 -5.76 3.41
N SER A 82 2.87 -5.54 2.66
CA SER A 82 2.19 -4.24 2.69
C SER A 82 1.54 -3.99 4.05
N SER A 83 1.05 -5.03 4.73
CA SER A 83 0.54 -4.88 6.10
C SER A 83 1.64 -4.42 7.05
N ALA A 84 2.82 -5.03 6.96
CA ALA A 84 3.97 -4.62 7.76
C ALA A 84 4.38 -3.17 7.44
N ALA A 85 4.32 -2.78 6.17
CA ALA A 85 4.61 -1.40 5.76
C ALA A 85 3.63 -0.42 6.38
N CYS A 86 2.33 -0.76 6.40
CA CYS A 86 1.32 0.10 7.04
C CYS A 86 1.60 0.29 8.53
N GLU A 87 2.05 -0.74 9.22
CA GLU A 87 2.39 -0.63 10.63
C GLU A 87 3.57 0.34 10.83
N ILE A 88 4.58 0.28 9.97
CA ILE A 88 5.72 1.20 10.02
C ILE A 88 5.24 2.63 9.79
N LEU A 89 4.39 2.83 8.79
CA LEU A 89 3.87 4.16 8.47
C LEU A 89 3.06 4.73 9.63
N LYS A 90 2.21 3.92 10.25
CA LYS A 90 1.42 4.37 11.40
C LYS A 90 2.31 4.81 12.55
N LYS A 91 3.38 4.09 12.82
CA LYS A 91 4.33 4.45 13.88
C LYS A 91 5.07 5.74 13.57
N ASN A 92 5.08 6.16 12.32
CA ASN A 92 5.74 7.40 11.88
C ASN A 92 4.72 8.51 11.57
N ASN A 93 3.54 8.42 12.18
CA ASN A 93 2.51 9.46 12.17
C ASN A 93 1.77 9.65 10.84
N PHE A 94 1.84 8.66 9.97
CA PHE A 94 0.97 8.62 8.80
C PHE A 94 -0.39 8.10 9.24
N THR A 95 -1.44 8.86 9.01
CA THR A 95 -2.75 8.53 9.57
C THR A 95 -3.70 7.87 8.59
N ASN A 96 -3.48 8.05 7.29
CA ASN A 96 -4.40 7.55 6.27
C ASN A 96 -3.69 6.52 5.39
N VAL A 97 -3.42 5.35 5.96
CA VAL A 97 -2.68 4.29 5.29
C VAL A 97 -3.56 3.05 5.13
N MET A 98 -3.40 2.36 4.01
CA MET A 98 -4.19 1.19 3.67
C MET A 98 -3.30 0.17 2.98
N SER A 99 -3.70 -1.10 3.05
CA SER A 99 -3.02 -2.19 2.35
C SER A 99 -3.89 -2.64 1.18
N LEU A 100 -3.30 -2.81 0.00
CA LEU A 100 -4.04 -3.29 -1.17
C LEU A 100 -4.34 -4.77 -1.00
N LYS A 101 -5.62 -5.10 -0.89
CA LYS A 101 -6.07 -6.48 -0.73
C LYS A 101 -5.66 -7.31 -1.93
N GLY A 102 -4.98 -8.42 -1.66
CA GLY A 102 -4.48 -9.31 -2.72
C GLY A 102 -3.22 -8.80 -3.40
N GLY A 103 -2.72 -7.63 -3.05
CA GLY A 103 -1.50 -7.08 -3.61
C GLY A 103 -1.57 -6.89 -5.11
N ILE A 104 -0.41 -6.91 -5.76
CA ILE A 104 -0.35 -6.74 -7.21
C ILE A 104 -1.02 -7.89 -7.95
N GLU A 105 -1.05 -9.09 -7.37
CA GLU A 105 -1.75 -10.22 -7.96
C GLU A 105 -3.25 -9.95 -8.05
N GLY A 106 -3.84 -9.38 -6.99
CA GLY A 106 -5.25 -8.97 -7.01
C GLY A 106 -5.52 -7.86 -8.02
N TRP A 107 -4.60 -6.94 -8.17
CA TRP A 107 -4.70 -5.87 -9.17
C TRP A 107 -4.76 -6.45 -10.58
N LYS A 108 -3.86 -7.38 -10.89
CA LYS A 108 -3.84 -8.07 -12.19
C LYS A 108 -5.12 -8.87 -12.44
N THR A 109 -5.59 -9.58 -11.44
CA THR A 109 -6.82 -10.37 -11.52
C THR A 109 -8.03 -9.50 -11.83
N ALA A 110 -8.03 -8.26 -11.33
CA ALA A 110 -9.08 -7.28 -11.60
C ALA A 110 -8.92 -6.63 -12.98
N ASN A 111 -7.92 -7.04 -13.76
CA ASN A 111 -7.64 -6.52 -15.11
C ASN A 111 -7.34 -5.03 -15.12
N LEU A 112 -6.72 -4.53 -14.07
CA LEU A 112 -6.33 -3.14 -14.00
C LEU A 112 -4.95 -2.93 -14.63
N PRO A 113 -4.67 -1.73 -15.17
CA PRO A 113 -3.47 -1.51 -15.98
C PRO A 113 -2.18 -1.55 -15.16
N MET A 114 -1.17 -2.12 -15.78
CA MET A 114 0.18 -2.24 -15.24
C MET A 114 1.14 -1.54 -16.19
N VAL A 115 2.28 -1.11 -15.65
CA VAL A 115 3.37 -0.56 -16.46
C VAL A 115 4.65 -1.33 -16.17
N LYS A 116 5.58 -1.30 -17.11
CA LYS A 116 6.91 -1.94 -16.94
C LYS A 116 8.05 -0.93 -16.92
#